data_30884fa2088be4db915073fa5d134a3c
#
_entry.id   30884fa2088be4db915073fa5d134a3c
#
_cell.length_a   1.000
_cell.length_b   1.000
_cell.length_c   1.000
_cell.angle_alpha   90.00
_cell.angle_beta   90.00
_cell.angle_gamma   90.00
#
_symmetry.space_group_name_H-M   'P 1'
#
loop_
_entity.id
_entity.type
_entity.pdbx_description
1 polymer ?
#
loop_
_entity_poly.entity_id
_entity_poly.type
_entity_poly.pdbx_seq_one_letter_code
_entity_poly.pdbx_strand_id
1 'polypeptide(L)'
;MFDKILIANRGEVAVRIIKTARRLGIKTAIVYSEADRDSMAVELADEAVFIGPAPAAQSYLVMDKIVHAVRQSGAQAVHPGFGFLSEKAEFAQRLLDEKIVFIGPNPHAITAMGDKIESKKTAAKANVSTVPGYIGEIESVKHAVQIAEDIGYPVMIKASAGGGGKGIRVAENRKDVEEGFPAVRAEAKNAFGDDRIFIEKFVVAPRHIEIQVMGDKHGNVIHLFERECSIQRRNQKVIEEAPSPLLDKKTREAMGAQAVALAQAVGYDSAGTVEFVASGADKSFYFLEMNTRLQVEHPVTEMITGVDLVELMIRVAAGQKLPIAQKDLKISGWAIESRIYAEDPYRNFLPSIGRLKRYQPPDEGQFGTVTVRNDAGARA
;
A
#
# COMPACT_ATOMS: atom_id res chain seq x y z
N MET A 1 1.08 12.97 22.62
CA MET A 1 0.21 13.23 21.46
C MET A 1 0.71 14.51 20.81
N PHE A 2 0.53 14.70 19.52
CA PHE A 2 0.96 15.91 18.82
C PHE A 2 -0.06 17.04 19.00
N ASP A 3 0.40 18.28 18.99
CA ASP A 3 -0.46 19.47 18.94
C ASP A 3 -0.84 19.81 17.49
N LYS A 4 0.10 19.61 16.55
CA LYS A 4 -0.09 19.84 15.12
C LYS A 4 0.69 18.82 14.28
N ILE A 5 0.05 18.31 13.23
CA ILE A 5 0.70 17.46 12.21
C ILE A 5 0.61 18.11 10.83
N LEU A 6 1.62 17.85 9.98
CA LEU A 6 1.58 18.20 8.57
C LEU A 6 1.12 16.99 7.74
N ILE A 7 0.24 17.22 6.79
CA ILE A 7 -0.23 16.21 5.83
C ILE A 7 0.51 16.44 4.50
N ALA A 8 1.43 15.53 4.18
CA ALA A 8 2.23 15.59 2.96
C ALA A 8 1.57 14.81 1.81
N ASN A 9 0.30 15.10 1.58
CA ASN A 9 -0.51 14.46 0.56
C ASN A 9 -1.67 15.38 0.12
N ARG A 10 -2.55 14.88 -0.75
CA ARG A 10 -3.73 15.57 -1.29
C ARG A 10 -4.91 14.62 -1.47
N GLY A 11 -6.04 15.16 -1.93
CA GLY A 11 -7.21 14.34 -2.29
C GLY A 11 -7.90 13.71 -1.08
N GLU A 12 -8.50 12.54 -1.30
CA GLU A 12 -9.32 11.84 -0.31
C GLU A 12 -8.54 11.42 0.94
N VAL A 13 -7.29 10.98 0.80
CA VAL A 13 -6.48 10.57 1.95
C VAL A 13 -6.13 11.76 2.85
N ALA A 14 -5.90 12.94 2.27
CA ALA A 14 -5.65 14.14 3.06
C ALA A 14 -6.89 14.53 3.88
N VAL A 15 -8.08 14.52 3.26
CA VAL A 15 -9.36 14.72 3.93
C VAL A 15 -9.60 13.69 5.03
N ARG A 16 -9.28 12.41 4.73
CA ARG A 16 -9.40 11.30 5.68
C ARG A 16 -8.53 11.51 6.93
N ILE A 17 -7.29 11.94 6.74
CA ILE A 17 -6.36 12.23 7.84
C ILE A 17 -6.83 13.43 8.65
N ILE A 18 -7.29 14.51 7.99
CA ILE A 18 -7.84 15.73 8.67
C ILE A 18 -9.01 15.35 9.57
N LYS A 19 -9.96 14.53 9.09
CA LYS A 19 -11.12 14.09 9.87
C LYS A 19 -10.69 13.41 11.19
N THR A 20 -9.72 12.48 11.13
CA THR A 20 -9.22 11.80 12.33
C THR A 20 -8.42 12.74 13.24
N ALA A 21 -7.50 13.54 12.69
CA ALA A 21 -6.72 14.49 13.48
C ALA A 21 -7.62 15.45 14.25
N ARG A 22 -8.65 15.99 13.59
CA ARG A 22 -9.66 16.87 14.21
C ARG A 22 -10.42 16.19 15.36
N ARG A 23 -10.82 14.92 15.16
CA ARG A 23 -11.47 14.12 16.21
C ARG A 23 -10.57 13.90 17.42
N LEU A 24 -9.25 13.82 17.20
CA LEU A 24 -8.24 13.71 18.25
C LEU A 24 -7.83 15.05 18.88
N GLY A 25 -8.39 16.18 18.43
CA GLY A 25 -8.01 17.52 18.88
C GLY A 25 -6.64 17.98 18.38
N ILE A 26 -6.13 17.37 17.31
CA ILE A 26 -4.83 17.69 16.69
C ILE A 26 -5.05 18.68 15.54
N LYS A 27 -4.36 19.80 15.54
CA LYS A 27 -4.36 20.76 14.43
C LYS A 27 -3.66 20.18 13.20
N THR A 28 -4.09 20.59 12.02
CA THR A 28 -3.58 20.12 10.75
C THR A 28 -3.01 21.25 9.90
N ALA A 29 -1.80 21.07 9.40
CA ALA A 29 -1.26 21.80 8.27
C ALA A 29 -1.25 20.91 7.05
N ILE A 30 -1.65 21.42 5.88
CA ILE A 30 -1.61 20.66 4.63
C ILE A 30 -0.69 21.34 3.62
N VAL A 31 0.06 20.58 2.86
CA VAL A 31 0.77 21.10 1.68
C VAL A 31 -0.13 21.04 0.44
N TYR A 32 0.01 22.02 -0.44
CA TYR A 32 -0.74 22.02 -1.70
C TYR A 32 0.07 22.56 -2.87
N SER A 33 -0.15 21.97 -4.06
CA SER A 33 0.35 22.48 -5.32
C SER A 33 -0.60 23.54 -5.89
N GLU A 34 -0.16 24.23 -6.93
CA GLU A 34 -1.00 25.20 -7.64
C GLU A 34 -2.36 24.62 -8.07
N ALA A 35 -2.38 23.36 -8.53
CA ALA A 35 -3.61 22.69 -8.97
C ALA A 35 -4.56 22.33 -7.80
N ASP A 36 -4.05 22.23 -6.60
CA ASP A 36 -4.82 21.78 -5.43
C ASP A 36 -5.26 22.94 -4.52
N ARG A 37 -5.02 24.19 -4.92
CA ARG A 37 -5.31 25.39 -4.12
C ARG A 37 -6.73 25.45 -3.58
N ASP A 38 -7.71 25.10 -4.39
CA ASP A 38 -9.14 25.16 -4.05
C ASP A 38 -9.69 23.76 -3.67
N SER A 39 -8.81 22.83 -3.26
CA SER A 39 -9.23 21.48 -2.89
C SER A 39 -9.94 21.45 -1.52
N MET A 40 -10.79 20.45 -1.34
CA MET A 40 -11.49 20.21 -0.08
C MET A 40 -10.50 20.05 1.10
N ALA A 41 -9.36 19.43 0.88
CA ALA A 41 -8.37 19.24 1.93
C ALA A 41 -7.75 20.57 2.40
N VAL A 42 -7.49 21.51 1.47
CA VAL A 42 -7.00 22.85 1.80
C VAL A 42 -8.04 23.65 2.59
N GLU A 43 -9.32 23.55 2.23
CA GLU A 43 -10.40 24.22 2.96
C GLU A 43 -10.61 23.67 4.37
N LEU A 44 -10.46 22.35 4.54
CA LEU A 44 -10.71 21.67 5.82
C LEU A 44 -9.54 21.78 6.80
N ALA A 45 -8.31 21.94 6.35
CA ALA A 45 -7.14 22.05 7.23
C ALA A 45 -7.12 23.37 8.00
N ASP A 46 -6.47 23.36 9.18
CA ASP A 46 -6.31 24.58 9.98
C ASP A 46 -5.32 25.55 9.33
N GLU A 47 -4.35 25.04 8.57
CA GLU A 47 -3.32 25.80 7.88
C GLU A 47 -2.97 25.13 6.55
N ALA A 48 -2.65 25.92 5.52
CA ALA A 48 -2.25 25.41 4.21
C ALA A 48 -0.94 26.06 3.74
N VAL A 49 0.01 25.24 3.27
CA VAL A 49 1.33 25.69 2.83
C VAL A 49 1.51 25.39 1.35
N PHE A 50 1.73 26.42 0.56
CA PHE A 50 2.00 26.29 -0.87
C PHE A 50 3.40 25.73 -1.12
N ILE A 51 3.48 24.65 -1.95
CA ILE A 51 4.74 23.95 -2.23
C ILE A 51 5.18 23.99 -3.69
N GLY A 52 4.46 24.70 -4.56
CA GLY A 52 4.90 24.91 -5.95
C GLY A 52 3.91 24.47 -7.01
N PRO A 53 4.39 24.34 -8.28
CA PRO A 53 3.55 24.07 -9.43
C PRO A 53 2.86 22.70 -9.40
N ALA A 54 1.89 22.51 -10.29
CA ALA A 54 1.05 21.31 -10.37
C ALA A 54 1.80 19.97 -10.50
N PRO A 55 2.90 19.84 -11.28
CA PRO A 55 3.62 18.58 -11.39
C PRO A 55 4.18 18.11 -10.04
N ALA A 56 3.89 16.87 -9.66
CA ALA A 56 4.31 16.30 -8.37
C ALA A 56 5.84 16.31 -8.19
N ALA A 57 6.60 16.11 -9.27
CA ALA A 57 8.07 16.17 -9.26
C ALA A 57 8.63 17.56 -8.88
N GLN A 58 7.80 18.60 -8.96
CA GLN A 58 8.18 19.97 -8.61
C GLN A 58 7.48 20.46 -7.31
N SER A 59 6.70 19.62 -6.67
CA SER A 59 5.92 19.93 -5.47
C SER A 59 5.99 18.78 -4.44
N TYR A 60 5.06 17.86 -4.45
CA TYR A 60 4.88 16.80 -3.45
C TYR A 60 6.06 15.82 -3.32
N LEU A 61 6.86 15.63 -4.37
CA LEU A 61 8.05 14.74 -4.35
C LEU A 61 9.34 15.46 -3.94
N VAL A 62 9.30 16.76 -3.69
CA VAL A 62 10.46 17.55 -3.28
C VAL A 62 10.56 17.59 -1.76
N MET A 63 11.40 16.74 -1.19
CA MET A 63 11.55 16.55 0.27
C MET A 63 11.84 17.87 1.00
N ASP A 64 12.71 18.72 0.46
CA ASP A 64 13.06 20.00 1.08
C ASP A 64 11.87 20.94 1.23
N LYS A 65 10.94 20.91 0.27
CA LYS A 65 9.71 21.71 0.36
C LYS A 65 8.78 21.21 1.47
N ILE A 66 8.70 19.90 1.66
CA ILE A 66 7.92 19.31 2.76
C ILE A 66 8.55 19.66 4.11
N VAL A 67 9.87 19.50 4.25
CA VAL A 67 10.60 19.89 5.47
C VAL A 67 10.44 21.38 5.76
N HIS A 68 10.53 22.24 4.73
CA HIS A 68 10.30 23.68 4.89
C HIS A 68 8.87 23.97 5.37
N ALA A 69 7.85 23.29 4.81
CA ALA A 69 6.47 23.43 5.24
C ALA A 69 6.24 23.00 6.70
N VAL A 70 6.94 21.95 7.16
CA VAL A 70 6.91 21.55 8.58
C VAL A 70 7.46 22.68 9.46
N ARG A 71 8.60 23.24 9.11
CA ARG A 71 9.21 24.34 9.87
C ARG A 71 8.34 25.60 9.89
N GLN A 72 7.76 25.93 8.73
CA GLN A 72 6.86 27.09 8.59
C GLN A 72 5.60 26.96 9.45
N SER A 73 4.96 25.77 9.43
CA SER A 73 3.72 25.51 10.16
C SER A 73 3.94 25.20 11.66
N GLY A 74 5.17 24.88 12.06
CA GLY A 74 5.48 24.40 13.41
C GLY A 74 4.87 23.02 13.71
N ALA A 75 4.59 22.20 12.69
CA ALA A 75 4.09 20.85 12.88
C ALA A 75 5.20 19.95 13.49
N GLN A 76 4.79 19.02 14.35
CA GLN A 76 5.69 18.12 15.08
C GLN A 76 5.91 16.80 14.34
N ALA A 77 4.97 16.45 13.46
CA ALA A 77 4.98 15.19 12.73
C ALA A 77 4.43 15.37 11.31
N VAL A 78 4.80 14.45 10.41
CA VAL A 78 4.34 14.40 9.03
C VAL A 78 3.59 13.10 8.77
N HIS A 79 2.33 13.20 8.30
CA HIS A 79 1.59 12.06 7.77
C HIS A 79 1.69 12.04 6.25
N PRO A 80 2.34 11.03 5.66
CA PRO A 80 2.57 10.97 4.21
C PRO A 80 1.35 10.48 3.41
N GLY A 81 0.33 9.92 4.06
CA GLY A 81 -0.76 9.21 3.39
C GLY A 81 -0.27 7.98 2.64
N PHE A 82 -0.60 7.88 1.36
CA PHE A 82 -0.10 6.86 0.42
C PHE A 82 0.40 7.52 -0.88
N GLY A 83 1.23 6.81 -1.63
CA GLY A 83 1.91 7.39 -2.80
C GLY A 83 2.95 8.45 -2.42
N PHE A 84 3.37 9.28 -3.37
CA PHE A 84 4.39 10.32 -3.20
C PHE A 84 5.61 9.84 -2.38
N LEU A 85 5.79 10.37 -1.17
CA LEU A 85 6.95 10.10 -0.32
C LEU A 85 6.68 9.04 0.77
N SER A 86 5.49 8.40 0.77
CA SER A 86 5.09 7.49 1.86
C SER A 86 5.97 6.24 2.00
N GLU A 87 6.54 5.75 0.90
CA GLU A 87 7.42 4.57 0.87
C GLU A 87 8.88 4.92 0.51
N LYS A 88 9.29 6.17 0.79
CA LYS A 88 10.67 6.63 0.59
C LYS A 88 11.43 6.61 1.91
N ALA A 89 12.32 5.61 2.05
CA ALA A 89 13.14 5.46 3.24
C ALA A 89 14.01 6.70 3.50
N GLU A 90 14.52 7.33 2.43
CA GLU A 90 15.31 8.55 2.50
C GLU A 90 14.52 9.73 3.08
N PHE A 91 13.20 9.79 2.78
CA PHE A 91 12.34 10.83 3.35
C PHE A 91 12.08 10.60 4.84
N ALA A 92 11.77 9.35 5.22
CA ALA A 92 11.57 9.00 6.63
C ALA A 92 12.87 9.25 7.44
N GLN A 93 14.04 8.91 6.88
CA GLN A 93 15.33 9.17 7.50
C GLN A 93 15.61 10.69 7.60
N ARG A 94 15.33 11.45 6.54
CA ARG A 94 15.50 12.90 6.55
C ARG A 94 14.67 13.58 7.64
N LEU A 95 13.41 13.15 7.83
CA LEU A 95 12.57 13.68 8.91
C LEU A 95 13.13 13.33 10.29
N LEU A 96 13.63 12.11 10.47
CA LEU A 96 14.27 11.67 11.70
C LEU A 96 15.50 12.52 12.05
N ASP A 97 16.36 12.78 11.08
CA ASP A 97 17.55 13.62 11.23
C ASP A 97 17.19 15.07 11.64
N GLU A 98 16.06 15.56 11.15
CA GLU A 98 15.50 16.88 11.48
C GLU A 98 14.67 16.88 12.79
N LYS A 99 14.61 15.76 13.50
CA LYS A 99 13.79 15.55 14.70
C LYS A 99 12.29 15.78 14.48
N ILE A 100 11.82 15.51 13.28
CA ILE A 100 10.40 15.54 12.88
C ILE A 100 9.89 14.09 12.88
N VAL A 101 8.74 13.84 13.50
CA VAL A 101 8.20 12.48 13.54
C VAL A 101 7.56 12.12 12.19
N PHE A 102 7.96 10.99 11.63
CA PHE A 102 7.28 10.39 10.48
C PHE A 102 6.13 9.52 10.97
N ILE A 103 4.88 9.82 10.55
CA ILE A 103 3.71 8.99 10.85
C ILE A 103 3.63 7.90 9.80
N GLY A 104 4.43 6.88 9.99
CA GLY A 104 4.67 5.75 9.11
C GLY A 104 5.70 4.82 9.73
N PRO A 105 6.08 3.75 9.03
CA PRO A 105 7.07 2.80 9.55
C PRO A 105 8.49 3.39 9.54
N ASN A 106 9.37 2.78 10.32
CA ASN A 106 10.76 3.19 10.38
C ASN A 106 11.49 2.98 9.04
N PRO A 107 12.58 3.76 8.75
CA PRO A 107 13.31 3.68 7.48
C PRO A 107 13.84 2.28 7.14
N HIS A 108 14.25 1.49 8.17
CA HIS A 108 14.74 0.14 7.97
C HIS A 108 13.65 -0.78 7.40
N ALA A 109 12.45 -0.74 7.95
CA ALA A 109 11.32 -1.55 7.49
C ALA A 109 10.90 -1.17 6.04
N ILE A 110 10.91 0.13 5.72
CA ILE A 110 10.64 0.60 4.34
C ILE A 110 11.69 0.04 3.38
N THR A 111 12.96 0.14 3.72
CA THR A 111 14.05 -0.37 2.88
C THR A 111 13.99 -1.88 2.70
N ALA A 112 13.79 -2.63 3.80
CA ALA A 112 13.78 -4.09 3.79
C ALA A 112 12.64 -4.66 2.94
N MET A 113 11.49 -3.97 2.89
CA MET A 113 10.32 -4.41 2.13
C MET A 113 10.23 -3.78 0.73
N GLY A 114 11.00 -2.74 0.45
CA GLY A 114 10.96 -2.02 -0.84
C GLY A 114 11.63 -2.76 -2.00
N ASP A 115 12.59 -3.64 -1.74
CA ASP A 115 13.22 -4.50 -2.75
C ASP A 115 12.53 -5.87 -2.80
N LYS A 116 12.04 -6.26 -3.97
CA LYS A 116 11.27 -7.51 -4.14
C LYS A 116 12.08 -8.78 -3.88
N ILE A 117 13.38 -8.78 -4.15
CA ILE A 117 14.24 -9.94 -3.89
C ILE A 117 14.54 -10.02 -2.40
N GLU A 118 14.95 -8.91 -1.79
CA GLU A 118 15.27 -8.88 -0.36
C GLU A 118 14.04 -9.11 0.52
N SER A 119 12.87 -8.58 0.12
CA SER A 119 11.61 -8.84 0.85
C SER A 119 11.23 -10.33 0.81
N LYS A 120 11.40 -11.02 -0.33
CA LYS A 120 11.19 -12.47 -0.42
C LYS A 120 12.18 -13.28 0.41
N LYS A 121 13.45 -12.89 0.43
CA LYS A 121 14.46 -13.52 1.30
C LYS A 121 14.10 -13.36 2.78
N THR A 122 13.66 -12.17 3.15
CA THR A 122 13.22 -11.86 4.51
C THR A 122 11.97 -12.65 4.88
N ALA A 123 10.99 -12.74 3.98
CA ALA A 123 9.79 -13.55 4.16
C ALA A 123 10.14 -15.04 4.36
N ALA A 124 11.02 -15.61 3.53
CA ALA A 124 11.46 -16.99 3.67
C ALA A 124 12.16 -17.25 5.02
N LYS A 125 13.02 -16.32 5.48
CA LYS A 125 13.66 -16.41 6.81
C LYS A 125 12.67 -16.34 7.96
N ALA A 126 11.56 -15.62 7.78
CA ALA A 126 10.46 -15.52 8.75
C ALA A 126 9.46 -16.68 8.64
N ASN A 127 9.74 -17.72 7.87
CA ASN A 127 8.84 -18.85 7.58
C ASN A 127 7.51 -18.44 6.95
N VAL A 128 7.51 -17.37 6.17
CA VAL A 128 6.36 -16.95 5.36
C VAL A 128 6.39 -17.69 4.03
N SER A 129 5.26 -18.25 3.64
CA SER A 129 5.12 -18.99 2.37
C SER A 129 5.41 -18.07 1.19
N THR A 130 6.45 -18.36 0.41
CA THR A 130 6.77 -17.63 -0.81
C THR A 130 6.40 -18.48 -2.03
N VAL A 131 6.04 -17.81 -3.15
CA VAL A 131 5.79 -18.53 -4.40
C VAL A 131 7.02 -19.39 -4.72
N PRO A 132 6.85 -20.70 -4.98
CA PRO A 132 7.96 -21.55 -5.40
C PRO A 132 8.71 -20.90 -6.55
N GLY A 133 9.99 -20.64 -6.36
CA GLY A 133 10.80 -19.91 -7.31
C GLY A 133 12.25 -19.84 -6.90
N TYR A 134 13.06 -19.25 -7.76
CA TYR A 134 14.48 -19.05 -7.49
C TYR A 134 14.69 -17.68 -6.82
N ILE A 135 15.23 -17.71 -5.61
CA ILE A 135 15.54 -16.50 -4.83
C ILE A 135 17.01 -16.12 -5.07
N GLY A 136 17.28 -15.47 -6.20
CA GLY A 136 18.63 -15.06 -6.58
C GLY A 136 18.64 -14.34 -7.92
N GLU A 137 19.80 -13.87 -8.31
CA GLU A 137 19.99 -13.27 -9.64
C GLU A 137 20.15 -14.38 -10.69
N ILE A 138 19.48 -14.21 -11.83
CA ILE A 138 19.53 -15.13 -12.95
C ILE A 138 20.40 -14.49 -14.03
N GLU A 139 21.59 -15.05 -14.23
CA GLU A 139 22.62 -14.42 -15.07
C GLU A 139 22.47 -14.78 -16.57
N SER A 140 21.87 -15.93 -16.88
CA SER A 140 21.82 -16.45 -18.26
C SER A 140 20.49 -17.12 -18.60
N VAL A 141 20.19 -17.19 -19.90
CA VAL A 141 19.01 -17.92 -20.42
C VAL A 141 19.07 -19.40 -20.01
N LYS A 142 20.24 -20.03 -20.05
CA LYS A 142 20.42 -21.45 -19.67
C LYS A 142 20.06 -21.67 -18.20
N HIS A 143 20.48 -20.74 -17.31
CA HIS A 143 20.14 -20.78 -15.89
C HIS A 143 18.63 -20.54 -15.67
N ALA A 144 18.04 -19.61 -16.42
CA ALA A 144 16.60 -19.36 -16.41
C ALA A 144 15.76 -20.60 -16.79
N VAL A 145 16.17 -21.29 -17.83
CA VAL A 145 15.54 -22.55 -18.29
C VAL A 145 15.62 -23.62 -17.20
N GLN A 146 16.80 -23.83 -16.63
CA GLN A 146 16.99 -24.85 -15.58
C GLN A 146 16.07 -24.57 -14.38
N ILE A 147 16.01 -23.31 -13.92
CA ILE A 147 15.12 -22.89 -12.82
C ILE A 147 13.65 -23.18 -13.19
N ALA A 148 13.22 -22.84 -14.39
CA ALA A 148 11.85 -23.06 -14.83
C ALA A 148 11.48 -24.55 -14.90
N GLU A 149 12.41 -25.40 -15.32
CA GLU A 149 12.25 -26.86 -15.35
C GLU A 149 12.17 -27.44 -13.92
N ASP A 150 12.99 -26.96 -13.00
CA ASP A 150 12.98 -27.38 -11.59
C ASP A 150 11.67 -26.98 -10.87
N ILE A 151 11.14 -25.79 -11.16
CA ILE A 151 9.86 -25.29 -10.60
C ILE A 151 8.67 -26.01 -11.26
N GLY A 152 8.79 -26.38 -12.52
CA GLY A 152 7.70 -26.91 -13.36
C GLY A 152 6.81 -25.81 -13.95
N TYR A 153 6.52 -25.94 -15.24
CA TYR A 153 5.66 -24.98 -15.97
C TYR A 153 4.20 -25.01 -15.54
N PRO A 154 3.43 -23.93 -15.76
CA PRO A 154 3.87 -22.63 -16.22
C PRO A 154 4.66 -21.86 -15.14
N VAL A 155 5.56 -20.97 -15.59
CA VAL A 155 6.32 -20.08 -14.70
C VAL A 155 6.12 -18.62 -15.11
N MET A 156 6.42 -17.71 -14.22
CA MET A 156 6.38 -16.27 -14.45
C MET A 156 7.79 -15.69 -14.36
N ILE A 157 8.20 -14.98 -15.41
CA ILE A 157 9.46 -14.25 -15.51
C ILE A 157 9.18 -12.80 -15.12
N LYS A 158 9.86 -12.27 -14.11
CA LYS A 158 9.59 -10.94 -13.54
C LYS A 158 10.86 -10.11 -13.39
N ALA A 159 10.75 -8.81 -13.69
CA ALA A 159 11.74 -7.82 -13.31
C ALA A 159 11.70 -7.54 -11.81
N SER A 160 12.86 -7.44 -11.15
CA SER A 160 12.96 -7.14 -9.72
C SER A 160 12.41 -5.75 -9.39
N ALA A 161 12.72 -4.75 -10.20
CA ALA A 161 12.25 -3.38 -10.04
C ALA A 161 10.90 -3.09 -10.72
N GLY A 162 10.26 -4.11 -11.34
CA GLY A 162 9.03 -3.95 -12.11
C GLY A 162 7.79 -3.68 -11.25
N GLY A 163 6.86 -2.92 -11.81
CA GLY A 163 5.55 -2.64 -11.22
C GLY A 163 4.50 -2.32 -12.29
N GLY A 164 3.20 -2.40 -11.93
CA GLY A 164 2.12 -2.06 -12.85
C GLY A 164 2.01 -2.95 -14.10
N GLY A 165 2.43 -4.23 -14.00
CA GLY A 165 2.36 -5.20 -15.10
C GLY A 165 3.44 -5.09 -16.17
N LYS A 166 4.41 -4.18 -16.03
CA LYS A 166 5.59 -4.08 -16.89
C LYS A 166 6.71 -4.99 -16.41
N GLY A 167 7.49 -5.55 -17.35
CA GLY A 167 8.57 -6.47 -17.02
C GLY A 167 8.08 -7.82 -16.48
N ILE A 168 6.94 -8.33 -16.97
CA ILE A 168 6.35 -9.61 -16.55
C ILE A 168 5.95 -10.40 -17.81
N ARG A 169 6.29 -11.71 -17.84
CA ARG A 169 5.83 -12.66 -18.87
C ARG A 169 5.55 -14.03 -18.26
N VAL A 170 4.49 -14.66 -18.72
CA VAL A 170 4.21 -16.07 -18.44
C VAL A 170 4.92 -16.93 -19.49
N ALA A 171 5.53 -18.02 -19.06
CA ALA A 171 6.19 -19.01 -19.90
C ALA A 171 5.57 -20.39 -19.64
N GLU A 172 4.94 -20.96 -20.66
CA GLU A 172 4.26 -22.24 -20.60
C GLU A 172 5.21 -23.44 -20.86
N ASN A 173 6.38 -23.16 -21.40
CA ASN A 173 7.37 -24.14 -21.82
C ASN A 173 8.79 -23.55 -21.92
N ARG A 174 9.76 -24.37 -22.20
CA ARG A 174 11.18 -24.02 -22.36
C ARG A 174 11.42 -22.90 -23.38
N LYS A 175 10.78 -22.97 -24.54
CA LYS A 175 10.95 -21.98 -25.61
C LYS A 175 10.49 -20.60 -25.17
N ASP A 176 9.39 -20.53 -24.44
CA ASP A 176 8.86 -19.26 -23.93
C ASP A 176 9.83 -18.62 -22.93
N VAL A 177 10.58 -19.42 -22.15
CA VAL A 177 11.63 -18.90 -21.25
C VAL A 177 12.83 -18.39 -22.05
N GLU A 178 13.26 -19.14 -23.07
CA GLU A 178 14.40 -18.75 -23.92
C GLU A 178 14.15 -17.40 -24.63
N GLU A 179 12.95 -17.16 -25.10
CA GLU A 179 12.54 -15.91 -25.74
C GLU A 179 12.17 -14.81 -24.73
N GLY A 180 11.46 -15.16 -23.65
CA GLY A 180 10.90 -14.24 -22.67
C GLY A 180 11.95 -13.61 -21.74
N PHE A 181 12.92 -14.39 -21.28
CA PHE A 181 13.92 -13.92 -20.33
C PHE A 181 14.74 -12.71 -20.84
N PRO A 182 15.38 -12.78 -22.04
CA PRO A 182 16.13 -11.63 -22.55
C PRO A 182 15.24 -10.42 -22.85
N ALA A 183 13.99 -10.65 -23.28
CA ALA A 183 13.06 -9.58 -23.57
C ALA A 183 12.62 -8.82 -22.28
N VAL A 184 12.29 -9.56 -21.22
CA VAL A 184 11.94 -8.96 -19.90
C VAL A 184 13.14 -8.22 -19.30
N ARG A 185 14.35 -8.77 -19.47
CA ARG A 185 15.58 -8.13 -18.98
C ARG A 185 15.85 -6.80 -19.68
N ALA A 186 15.70 -6.76 -21.00
CA ALA A 186 15.85 -5.52 -21.77
C ALA A 186 14.79 -4.48 -21.42
N GLU A 187 13.53 -4.89 -21.27
CA GLU A 187 12.43 -4.03 -20.84
C GLU A 187 12.68 -3.46 -19.45
N ALA A 188 13.12 -4.27 -18.50
CA ALA A 188 13.41 -3.87 -17.14
C ALA A 188 14.53 -2.82 -17.08
N LYS A 189 15.62 -3.04 -17.80
CA LYS A 189 16.74 -2.12 -17.90
C LYS A 189 16.31 -0.76 -18.46
N ASN A 190 15.51 -0.77 -19.52
CA ASN A 190 15.07 0.45 -20.18
C ASN A 190 14.04 1.22 -19.36
N ALA A 191 13.13 0.53 -18.67
CA ALA A 191 12.04 1.16 -17.94
C ALA A 191 12.42 1.57 -16.50
N PHE A 192 13.29 0.80 -15.84
CA PHE A 192 13.57 0.94 -14.41
C PHE A 192 15.06 1.14 -14.06
N GLY A 193 15.96 0.98 -15.04
CA GLY A 193 17.40 1.06 -14.81
C GLY A 193 18.02 -0.18 -14.13
N ASP A 194 17.20 -1.17 -13.77
CA ASP A 194 17.56 -2.42 -13.09
C ASP A 194 17.19 -3.61 -13.98
N ASP A 195 18.17 -4.45 -14.34
CA ASP A 195 17.99 -5.60 -15.23
C ASP A 195 17.92 -6.95 -14.49
N ARG A 196 17.80 -6.93 -13.16
CA ARG A 196 17.66 -8.15 -12.35
C ARG A 196 16.30 -8.79 -12.60
N ILE A 197 16.31 -10.08 -12.89
CA ILE A 197 15.14 -10.90 -13.20
C ILE A 197 15.05 -12.05 -12.20
N PHE A 198 13.84 -12.43 -11.85
CA PHE A 198 13.56 -13.66 -11.12
C PHE A 198 12.46 -14.49 -11.81
N ILE A 199 12.40 -15.77 -11.50
CA ILE A 199 11.43 -16.72 -12.06
C ILE A 199 10.72 -17.40 -10.89
N GLU A 200 9.39 -17.49 -10.99
CA GLU A 200 8.56 -18.14 -9.98
C GLU A 200 7.41 -18.93 -10.62
N LYS A 201 6.83 -19.85 -9.87
CA LYS A 201 5.64 -20.62 -10.29
C LYS A 201 4.51 -19.67 -10.64
N PHE A 202 3.86 -19.90 -11.76
CA PHE A 202 2.60 -19.23 -12.09
C PHE A 202 1.44 -19.85 -11.30
N VAL A 203 0.74 -19.06 -10.50
CA VAL A 203 -0.44 -19.50 -9.76
C VAL A 203 -1.66 -19.37 -10.66
N VAL A 204 -2.36 -20.47 -10.91
CA VAL A 204 -3.54 -20.50 -11.78
C VAL A 204 -4.76 -20.00 -11.02
N ALA A 205 -5.64 -19.24 -11.69
CA ALA A 205 -6.83 -18.60 -11.11
C ALA A 205 -6.52 -17.87 -9.78
N PRO A 206 -5.54 -16.96 -9.79
CA PRO A 206 -5.05 -16.33 -8.58
C PRO A 206 -6.10 -15.40 -7.98
N ARG A 207 -6.18 -15.42 -6.65
CA ARG A 207 -6.92 -14.43 -5.86
C ARG A 207 -5.90 -13.54 -5.15
N HIS A 208 -6.14 -12.25 -5.18
CA HIS A 208 -5.32 -11.26 -4.49
C HIS A 208 -5.91 -11.02 -3.11
N ILE A 209 -5.27 -11.58 -2.11
CA ILE A 209 -5.68 -11.45 -0.70
C ILE A 209 -4.58 -10.70 0.04
N GLU A 210 -4.95 -9.78 0.90
CA GLU A 210 -3.99 -9.01 1.66
C GLU A 210 -4.36 -8.93 3.13
N ILE A 211 -3.35 -8.91 4.00
CA ILE A 211 -3.53 -8.82 5.45
C ILE A 211 -3.10 -7.45 5.94
N GLN A 212 -4.04 -6.73 6.55
CA GLN A 212 -3.72 -5.49 7.25
C GLN A 212 -2.93 -5.80 8.53
N VAL A 213 -1.75 -5.23 8.68
CA VAL A 213 -0.98 -5.29 9.93
C VAL A 213 -0.88 -3.91 10.57
N MET A 214 -0.69 -3.90 11.88
CA MET A 214 -0.37 -2.71 12.67
C MET A 214 0.67 -3.09 13.71
N GLY A 215 1.81 -2.39 13.68
CA GLY A 215 2.86 -2.53 14.68
C GLY A 215 3.02 -1.29 15.53
N ASP A 216 3.53 -1.42 16.75
CA ASP A 216 3.94 -0.31 17.59
C ASP A 216 5.46 -0.31 17.86
N LYS A 217 5.97 0.79 18.42
CA LYS A 217 7.39 0.95 18.74
C LYS A 217 7.86 0.12 19.95
N HIS A 218 6.96 -0.68 20.54
CA HIS A 218 7.22 -1.54 21.70
C HIS A 218 7.29 -3.03 21.32
N GLY A 219 7.23 -3.34 20.01
CA GLY A 219 7.31 -4.70 19.49
C GLY A 219 5.97 -5.44 19.45
N ASN A 220 4.85 -4.79 19.76
CA ASN A 220 3.53 -5.38 19.56
C ASN A 220 3.14 -5.27 18.11
N VAL A 221 2.74 -6.38 17.50
CA VAL A 221 2.22 -6.44 16.13
C VAL A 221 0.93 -7.25 16.13
N ILE A 222 -0.09 -6.70 15.49
CA ILE A 222 -1.40 -7.35 15.29
C ILE A 222 -1.75 -7.36 13.82
N HIS A 223 -2.63 -8.27 13.40
CA HIS A 223 -3.30 -8.21 12.12
C HIS A 223 -4.79 -7.86 12.28
N LEU A 224 -5.32 -7.10 11.35
CA LEU A 224 -6.73 -6.67 11.33
C LEU A 224 -7.50 -7.38 10.21
N PHE A 225 -7.23 -8.67 10.07
CA PHE A 225 -7.83 -9.55 9.06
C PHE A 225 -7.45 -9.19 7.62
N GLU A 226 -8.12 -9.88 6.69
CA GLU A 226 -7.86 -9.78 5.27
C GLU A 226 -8.80 -8.84 4.54
N ARG A 227 -8.33 -8.44 3.35
CA ARG A 227 -9.13 -7.85 2.27
C ARG A 227 -8.99 -8.72 1.02
N GLU A 228 -10.06 -8.86 0.29
CA GLU A 228 -10.12 -9.47 -1.04
C GLU A 228 -10.02 -8.37 -2.09
N CYS A 229 -8.98 -8.40 -2.91
CA CYS A 229 -8.66 -7.35 -3.88
C CYS A 229 -8.47 -7.90 -5.30
N SER A 230 -9.13 -9.01 -5.64
CA SER A 230 -8.95 -9.68 -6.95
C SER A 230 -9.64 -8.96 -8.11
N ILE A 231 -10.62 -8.08 -7.85
CA ILE A 231 -11.28 -7.32 -8.90
C ILE A 231 -10.39 -6.13 -9.28
N GLN A 232 -9.64 -6.33 -10.35
CA GLN A 232 -8.64 -5.38 -10.81
C GLN A 232 -8.80 -5.10 -12.31
N ARG A 233 -8.37 -3.90 -12.73
CA ARG A 233 -8.22 -3.54 -14.12
C ARG A 233 -6.77 -3.16 -14.37
N ARG A 234 -6.06 -3.92 -15.22
CA ARG A 234 -4.63 -3.70 -15.51
C ARG A 234 -3.76 -3.66 -14.25
N ASN A 235 -3.96 -4.62 -13.34
CA ASN A 235 -3.30 -4.71 -12.04
C ASN A 235 -3.59 -3.53 -11.07
N GLN A 236 -4.64 -2.76 -11.34
CA GLN A 236 -5.13 -1.73 -10.44
C GLN A 236 -6.41 -2.21 -9.77
N LYS A 237 -6.45 -2.21 -8.45
CA LYS A 237 -7.61 -2.57 -7.65
C LYS A 237 -8.77 -1.62 -7.97
N VAL A 238 -9.99 -2.15 -8.09
CA VAL A 238 -11.19 -1.40 -8.47
C VAL A 238 -12.31 -1.62 -7.46
N ILE A 239 -12.49 -2.87 -7.02
CA ILE A 239 -13.44 -3.24 -5.98
C ILE A 239 -12.70 -4.09 -4.97
N GLU A 240 -12.84 -3.75 -3.71
CA GLU A 240 -12.27 -4.46 -2.56
C GLU A 240 -13.39 -4.84 -1.59
N GLU A 241 -13.23 -5.98 -0.94
CA GLU A 241 -14.15 -6.42 0.09
C GLU A 241 -13.44 -7.03 1.31
N ALA A 242 -14.09 -6.99 2.44
CA ALA A 242 -13.63 -7.63 3.66
C ALA A 242 -14.84 -8.17 4.45
N PRO A 243 -14.76 -9.42 4.98
CA PRO A 243 -13.68 -10.41 4.78
C PRO A 243 -13.70 -11.02 3.37
N SER A 244 -12.67 -11.80 3.01
CA SER A 244 -12.64 -12.53 1.74
C SER A 244 -13.62 -13.70 1.74
N PRO A 245 -14.44 -13.87 0.66
CA PRO A 245 -15.29 -15.04 0.51
C PRO A 245 -14.52 -16.35 0.24
N LEU A 246 -13.23 -16.25 -0.12
CA LEU A 246 -12.39 -17.42 -0.34
C LEU A 246 -11.95 -18.08 0.96
N LEU A 247 -11.62 -17.27 2.00
CA LEU A 247 -10.92 -17.76 3.18
C LEU A 247 -11.87 -18.37 4.20
N ASP A 248 -11.56 -19.60 4.64
CA ASP A 248 -12.08 -20.14 5.88
C ASP A 248 -11.28 -19.63 7.09
N LYS A 249 -11.77 -19.92 8.29
CA LYS A 249 -11.14 -19.48 9.54
C LYS A 249 -9.68 -19.93 9.66
N LYS A 250 -9.40 -21.19 9.30
CA LYS A 250 -8.04 -21.78 9.41
C LYS A 250 -7.05 -21.06 8.48
N THR A 251 -7.44 -20.82 7.23
CA THR A 251 -6.58 -20.13 6.26
C THR A 251 -6.36 -18.67 6.65
N ARG A 252 -7.41 -17.98 7.11
CA ARG A 252 -7.34 -16.61 7.62
C ARG A 252 -6.35 -16.48 8.78
N GLU A 253 -6.43 -17.39 9.77
CA GLU A 253 -5.52 -17.41 10.92
C GLU A 253 -4.08 -17.69 10.48
N ALA A 254 -3.86 -18.61 9.55
CA ALA A 254 -2.54 -18.93 9.03
C ALA A 254 -1.92 -17.75 8.26
N MET A 255 -2.68 -17.09 7.38
CA MET A 255 -2.22 -15.89 6.66
C MET A 255 -1.93 -14.75 7.63
N GLY A 256 -2.81 -14.50 8.59
CA GLY A 256 -2.61 -13.47 9.61
C GLY A 256 -1.35 -13.71 10.44
N ALA A 257 -1.10 -14.94 10.85
CA ALA A 257 0.10 -15.31 11.61
C ALA A 257 1.39 -15.08 10.79
N GLN A 258 1.39 -15.44 9.51
CA GLN A 258 2.54 -15.19 8.62
C GLN A 258 2.77 -13.69 8.39
N ALA A 259 1.71 -12.90 8.22
CA ALA A 259 1.83 -11.45 8.08
C ALA A 259 2.41 -10.78 9.34
N VAL A 260 1.99 -11.22 10.53
CA VAL A 260 2.55 -10.76 11.81
C VAL A 260 4.02 -11.16 11.93
N ALA A 261 4.37 -12.42 11.61
CA ALA A 261 5.75 -12.89 11.66
C ALA A 261 6.67 -12.08 10.75
N LEU A 262 6.23 -11.74 9.53
CA LEU A 262 6.99 -10.89 8.61
C LEU A 262 7.19 -9.49 9.18
N ALA A 263 6.13 -8.86 9.67
CA ALA A 263 6.19 -7.53 10.25
C ALA A 263 7.12 -7.49 11.47
N GLN A 264 7.08 -8.50 12.34
CA GLN A 264 8.00 -8.64 13.45
C GLN A 264 9.45 -8.81 13.01
N ALA A 265 9.71 -9.60 11.95
CA ALA A 265 11.06 -9.86 11.44
C ALA A 265 11.77 -8.58 10.95
N VAL A 266 11.01 -7.56 10.52
CA VAL A 266 11.55 -6.27 10.08
C VAL A 266 11.39 -5.15 11.10
N GLY A 267 10.90 -5.47 12.31
CA GLY A 267 10.65 -4.46 13.36
C GLY A 267 9.63 -3.40 12.92
N TYR A 268 8.55 -3.82 12.27
CA TYR A 268 7.55 -2.92 11.70
C TYR A 268 6.75 -2.17 12.76
N ASP A 269 6.60 -0.85 12.60
CA ASP A 269 5.99 0.06 13.58
C ASP A 269 5.06 1.09 12.92
N SER A 270 4.00 0.67 12.31
CA SER A 270 2.89 1.48 11.78
C SER A 270 1.83 0.58 11.12
N ALA A 271 0.89 1.18 10.37
CA ALA A 271 0.03 0.46 9.44
C ALA A 271 0.81 -0.03 8.23
N GLY A 272 0.64 -1.27 7.86
CA GLY A 272 1.20 -1.88 6.66
C GLY A 272 0.30 -3.00 6.16
N THR A 273 0.54 -3.46 4.95
CA THR A 273 -0.26 -4.51 4.34
C THR A 273 0.64 -5.55 3.71
N VAL A 274 0.43 -6.80 4.08
CA VAL A 274 1.13 -7.95 3.49
C VAL A 274 0.22 -8.55 2.43
N GLU A 275 0.65 -8.49 1.18
CA GLU A 275 -0.08 -8.99 0.03
C GLU A 275 0.30 -10.43 -0.29
N PHE A 276 -0.72 -11.24 -0.57
CA PHE A 276 -0.59 -12.65 -0.94
C PHE A 276 -1.32 -12.95 -2.24
N VAL A 277 -0.76 -13.87 -3.02
CA VAL A 277 -1.53 -14.58 -4.05
C VAL A 277 -2.04 -15.87 -3.46
N ALA A 278 -3.34 -16.11 -3.53
CA ALA A 278 -3.98 -17.34 -3.08
C ALA A 278 -4.57 -18.11 -4.26
N SER A 279 -4.47 -19.42 -4.23
CA SER A 279 -5.12 -20.31 -5.19
C SER A 279 -6.60 -20.46 -4.87
N GLY A 280 -7.45 -20.18 -5.84
CA GLY A 280 -8.89 -20.43 -5.72
C GLY A 280 -9.27 -21.90 -5.63
N ALA A 281 -8.36 -22.81 -6.01
CA ALA A 281 -8.63 -24.25 -6.08
C ALA A 281 -8.37 -24.95 -4.74
N ASP A 282 -7.23 -24.69 -4.09
CA ASP A 282 -6.77 -25.42 -2.90
C ASP A 282 -6.48 -24.52 -1.70
N LYS A 283 -6.70 -23.21 -1.83
CA LYS A 283 -6.45 -22.19 -0.81
C LYS A 283 -4.98 -22.10 -0.37
N SER A 284 -4.04 -22.65 -1.13
CA SER A 284 -2.62 -22.37 -0.94
C SER A 284 -2.37 -20.87 -1.17
N PHE A 285 -1.46 -20.28 -0.41
CA PHE A 285 -1.20 -18.86 -0.51
C PHE A 285 0.29 -18.56 -0.36
N TYR A 286 0.72 -17.49 -1.02
CA TYR A 286 2.12 -17.13 -1.12
C TYR A 286 2.30 -15.63 -1.05
N PHE A 287 3.31 -15.20 -0.33
CA PHE A 287 3.71 -13.80 -0.21
C PHE A 287 4.06 -13.18 -1.58
N LEU A 288 3.52 -12.02 -1.84
CA LEU A 288 3.84 -11.19 -3.01
C LEU A 288 4.75 -10.03 -2.64
N GLU A 289 4.26 -9.14 -1.79
CA GLU A 289 4.96 -7.94 -1.36
C GLU A 289 4.36 -7.40 -0.06
N MET A 290 5.04 -6.44 0.56
CA MET A 290 4.50 -5.69 1.69
C MET A 290 4.49 -4.20 1.34
N ASN A 291 3.31 -3.59 1.40
CA ASN A 291 3.15 -2.16 1.28
C ASN A 291 3.36 -1.51 2.65
N THR A 292 4.40 -0.67 2.74
CA THR A 292 4.85 -0.06 3.99
C THR A 292 4.17 1.28 4.26
N ARG A 293 2.85 1.31 4.10
CA ARG A 293 2.01 2.52 4.19
C ARG A 293 0.55 2.16 4.45
N LEU A 294 -0.26 3.19 4.72
CA LEU A 294 -1.71 3.08 4.61
C LEU A 294 -2.09 2.81 3.15
N GLN A 295 -3.11 2.00 2.91
CA GLN A 295 -3.63 1.74 1.56
C GLN A 295 -4.97 2.45 1.32
N VAL A 296 -5.36 2.61 0.04
CA VAL A 296 -6.65 3.21 -0.35
C VAL A 296 -7.78 2.42 0.28
N GLU A 297 -7.73 1.11 0.19
CA GLU A 297 -8.72 0.11 0.63
C GLU A 297 -8.78 -0.15 2.15
N HIS A 298 -8.11 0.69 2.95
CA HIS A 298 -8.18 0.57 4.41
C HIS A 298 -9.62 0.71 5.00
N PRO A 299 -10.56 1.44 4.35
CA PRO A 299 -11.91 1.60 4.86
C PRO A 299 -12.65 0.29 5.08
N VAL A 300 -12.51 -0.73 4.21
CA VAL A 300 -13.22 -2.01 4.40
C VAL A 300 -12.74 -2.74 5.66
N THR A 301 -11.45 -2.64 6.01
CA THR A 301 -10.92 -3.16 7.27
C THR A 301 -11.48 -2.40 8.47
N GLU A 302 -11.55 -1.08 8.41
CA GLU A 302 -12.12 -0.24 9.47
C GLU A 302 -13.59 -0.56 9.70
N MET A 303 -14.36 -0.73 8.62
CA MET A 303 -15.80 -1.03 8.69
C MET A 303 -16.09 -2.38 9.36
N ILE A 304 -15.28 -3.42 9.12
CA ILE A 304 -15.52 -4.74 9.72
C ILE A 304 -14.91 -4.90 11.12
N THR A 305 -13.97 -4.03 11.51
CA THR A 305 -13.28 -4.13 12.81
C THR A 305 -13.68 -3.05 13.82
N GLY A 306 -14.24 -1.93 13.33
CA GLY A 306 -14.53 -0.75 14.16
C GLY A 306 -13.28 0.04 14.58
N VAL A 307 -12.11 -0.24 13.98
CA VAL A 307 -10.82 0.38 14.32
C VAL A 307 -10.50 1.48 13.32
N ASP A 308 -10.08 2.66 13.79
CA ASP A 308 -9.56 3.73 12.94
C ASP A 308 -8.04 3.57 12.77
N LEU A 309 -7.60 3.17 11.58
CA LEU A 309 -6.18 2.91 11.28
C LEU A 309 -5.35 4.19 11.30
N VAL A 310 -5.90 5.32 10.85
CA VAL A 310 -5.20 6.62 10.89
C VAL A 310 -4.98 7.07 12.34
N GLU A 311 -5.96 6.85 13.21
CA GLU A 311 -5.79 7.10 14.65
C GLU A 311 -4.65 6.25 15.23
N LEU A 312 -4.63 4.94 14.93
CA LEU A 312 -3.58 4.07 15.41
C LEU A 312 -2.20 4.50 14.90
N MET A 313 -2.08 4.89 13.63
CA MET A 313 -0.83 5.41 13.06
C MET A 313 -0.33 6.64 13.84
N ILE A 314 -1.21 7.61 14.12
CA ILE A 314 -0.88 8.82 14.88
C ILE A 314 -0.44 8.47 16.30
N ARG A 315 -1.17 7.57 16.99
CA ARG A 315 -0.85 7.14 18.36
C ARG A 315 0.48 6.42 18.43
N VAL A 316 0.73 5.48 17.53
CA VAL A 316 2.00 4.75 17.44
C VAL A 316 3.16 5.68 17.15
N ALA A 317 3.00 6.62 16.21
CA ALA A 317 4.01 7.62 15.90
C ALA A 317 4.33 8.51 17.12
N ALA A 318 3.34 8.80 17.95
CA ALA A 318 3.50 9.51 19.23
C ALA A 318 4.10 8.65 20.35
N GLY A 319 4.52 7.40 20.06
CA GLY A 319 5.18 6.51 21.02
C GLY A 319 4.22 5.71 21.91
N GLN A 320 2.91 5.74 21.66
CA GLN A 320 1.93 4.97 22.41
C GLN A 320 1.96 3.49 22.00
N LYS A 321 1.66 2.60 22.96
CA LYS A 321 1.38 1.20 22.68
C LYS A 321 0.04 1.05 21.97
N LEU A 322 -0.10 -0.02 21.20
CA LEU A 322 -1.39 -0.38 20.63
C LEU A 322 -2.44 -0.53 21.74
N PRO A 323 -3.59 0.15 21.62
CA PRO A 323 -4.64 0.09 22.65
C PRO A 323 -5.48 -1.18 22.59
N ILE A 324 -5.24 -2.04 21.61
CA ILE A 324 -6.01 -3.26 21.33
C ILE A 324 -5.07 -4.45 21.14
N ALA A 325 -5.42 -5.60 21.66
CA ALA A 325 -4.69 -6.85 21.49
C ALA A 325 -5.35 -7.72 20.41
N GLN A 326 -4.59 -8.63 19.77
CA GLN A 326 -5.09 -9.53 18.72
C GLN A 326 -6.37 -10.28 19.14
N LYS A 327 -6.44 -10.75 20.38
CA LYS A 327 -7.58 -11.51 20.92
C LYS A 327 -8.88 -10.70 21.01
N ASP A 328 -8.79 -9.37 21.03
CA ASP A 328 -9.93 -8.48 21.18
C ASP A 328 -10.53 -8.06 19.83
N LEU A 329 -9.80 -8.33 18.74
CA LEU A 329 -10.24 -8.04 17.37
C LEU A 329 -11.26 -9.09 16.90
N LYS A 330 -12.34 -8.61 16.29
CA LYS A 330 -13.40 -9.46 15.72
C LYS A 330 -13.86 -8.87 14.40
N ILE A 331 -14.22 -9.77 13.48
CA ILE A 331 -14.94 -9.39 12.26
C ILE A 331 -16.42 -9.18 12.62
N SER A 332 -16.95 -8.03 12.26
CA SER A 332 -18.37 -7.68 12.40
C SER A 332 -18.93 -7.25 11.05
N GLY A 333 -19.82 -8.07 10.49
CA GLY A 333 -20.44 -7.78 9.20
C GLY A 333 -19.54 -8.02 7.99
N TRP A 334 -19.78 -7.24 6.93
CA TRP A 334 -19.12 -7.32 5.63
C TRP A 334 -19.03 -5.92 5.03
N ALA A 335 -17.92 -5.56 4.43
CA ALA A 335 -17.73 -4.27 3.80
C ALA A 335 -17.25 -4.43 2.35
N ILE A 336 -17.74 -3.57 1.47
CA ILE A 336 -17.33 -3.51 0.06
C ILE A 336 -16.98 -2.06 -0.24
N GLU A 337 -15.84 -1.86 -0.89
CA GLU A 337 -15.39 -0.56 -1.40
C GLU A 337 -15.39 -0.60 -2.92
N SER A 338 -15.80 0.50 -3.54
CA SER A 338 -15.68 0.73 -4.98
C SER A 338 -14.93 2.03 -5.22
N ARG A 339 -13.86 1.97 -6.02
CA ARG A 339 -13.11 3.16 -6.42
C ARG A 339 -13.78 3.83 -7.60
N ILE A 340 -14.09 5.12 -7.44
CA ILE A 340 -14.68 5.93 -8.49
C ILE A 340 -13.59 6.80 -9.11
N TYR A 341 -13.30 6.58 -10.39
CA TYR A 341 -12.27 7.27 -11.15
C TYR A 341 -12.89 8.18 -12.22
N ALA A 342 -12.31 9.39 -12.38
CA ALA A 342 -12.59 10.24 -13.53
C ALA A 342 -11.81 9.73 -14.74
N GLU A 343 -12.33 8.73 -15.43
CA GLU A 343 -11.73 8.08 -16.59
C GLU A 343 -12.76 7.95 -17.72
N ASP A 344 -12.29 8.00 -18.96
CA ASP A 344 -13.11 7.87 -20.16
C ASP A 344 -13.08 6.43 -20.69
N PRO A 345 -14.16 5.63 -20.52
CA PRO A 345 -14.20 4.24 -20.98
C PRO A 345 -14.09 4.11 -22.51
N TYR A 346 -14.55 5.10 -23.28
CA TYR A 346 -14.45 5.08 -24.74
C TYR A 346 -13.05 5.36 -25.26
N ARG A 347 -12.20 5.95 -24.43
CA ARG A 347 -10.79 6.21 -24.69
C ARG A 347 -9.88 5.28 -23.91
N ASN A 348 -10.31 4.02 -23.73
CA ASN A 348 -9.53 3.00 -23.04
C ASN A 348 -9.15 3.39 -21.60
N PHE A 349 -10.08 4.03 -20.91
CA PHE A 349 -9.94 4.49 -19.53
C PHE A 349 -8.78 5.47 -19.31
N LEU A 350 -8.49 6.31 -20.29
CA LEU A 350 -7.57 7.43 -20.08
C LEU A 350 -8.15 8.39 -19.02
N PRO A 351 -7.30 8.95 -18.16
CA PRO A 351 -7.74 9.94 -17.18
C PRO A 351 -8.47 11.12 -17.88
N SER A 352 -9.64 11.45 -17.37
CA SER A 352 -10.42 12.62 -17.79
C SER A 352 -10.19 13.74 -16.79
N ILE A 353 -9.25 14.60 -17.10
CA ILE A 353 -8.88 15.74 -16.25
C ILE A 353 -9.80 16.92 -16.49
N GLY A 354 -10.05 17.72 -15.45
CA GLY A 354 -10.84 18.94 -15.55
C GLY A 354 -11.62 19.24 -14.27
N ARG A 355 -12.38 20.33 -14.32
CA ARG A 355 -13.24 20.72 -13.20
C ARG A 355 -14.55 19.92 -13.25
N LEU A 356 -14.93 19.32 -12.11
CA LEU A 356 -16.22 18.69 -11.95
C LEU A 356 -17.31 19.78 -11.98
N LYS A 357 -18.29 19.63 -12.88
CA LYS A 357 -19.46 20.51 -12.95
C LYS A 357 -20.59 20.04 -12.01
N ARG A 358 -20.63 18.74 -11.77
CA ARG A 358 -21.58 18.10 -10.84
C ARG A 358 -20.89 16.91 -10.18
N TYR A 359 -20.99 16.84 -8.87
CA TYR A 359 -20.58 15.72 -8.07
C TYR A 359 -21.66 15.43 -7.04
N GLN A 360 -22.24 14.25 -7.10
CA GLN A 360 -23.35 13.86 -6.22
C GLN A 360 -23.11 12.43 -5.75
N PRO A 361 -22.29 12.26 -4.70
CA PRO A 361 -22.08 10.95 -4.09
C PRO A 361 -23.34 10.50 -3.35
N PRO A 362 -23.46 9.21 -2.99
CA PRO A 362 -24.49 8.75 -2.08
C PRO A 362 -24.35 9.42 -0.71
N ASP A 363 -25.47 9.58 -0.02
CA ASP A 363 -25.46 10.12 1.34
C ASP A 363 -24.72 9.17 2.30
N GLU A 364 -23.86 9.75 3.14
CA GLU A 364 -23.19 9.00 4.22
C GLU A 364 -24.16 8.76 5.37
N GLY A 365 -24.02 7.64 6.06
CA GLY A 365 -24.80 7.30 7.24
C GLY A 365 -25.24 5.87 7.34
N GLN A 366 -26.12 5.60 8.28
CA GLN A 366 -26.68 4.28 8.51
C GLN A 366 -28.09 4.18 7.92
N PHE A 367 -28.31 3.21 7.04
CA PHE A 367 -29.56 2.92 6.36
C PHE A 367 -29.99 1.48 6.69
N GLY A 368 -30.81 1.33 7.74
CA GLY A 368 -31.13 0.02 8.28
C GLY A 368 -29.88 -0.71 8.81
N THR A 369 -29.53 -1.83 8.20
CA THR A 369 -28.32 -2.61 8.55
C THR A 369 -27.08 -2.24 7.75
N VAL A 370 -27.19 -1.31 6.80
CA VAL A 370 -26.10 -0.89 5.92
C VAL A 370 -25.56 0.47 6.37
N THR A 371 -24.25 0.59 6.48
CA THR A 371 -23.56 1.86 6.67
C THR A 371 -22.87 2.27 5.37
N VAL A 372 -23.14 3.48 4.90
CA VAL A 372 -22.50 4.09 3.73
C VAL A 372 -21.45 5.07 4.19
N ARG A 373 -20.24 4.89 3.69
CA ARG A 373 -19.10 5.78 3.89
C ARG A 373 -18.60 6.27 2.52
N ASN A 374 -18.18 7.52 2.46
CA ASN A 374 -17.68 8.14 1.26
C ASN A 374 -16.38 8.90 1.57
N ASP A 375 -15.24 8.33 1.17
CA ASP A 375 -13.96 8.97 1.28
C ASP A 375 -13.67 9.73 -0.02
N ALA A 376 -14.01 11.00 -0.06
CA ALA A 376 -13.87 11.86 -1.23
C ALA A 376 -12.89 13.00 -0.97
N GLY A 377 -12.09 13.32 -1.98
CA GLY A 377 -11.23 14.51 -2.01
C GLY A 377 -11.68 15.55 -3.03
N ALA A 378 -12.77 15.25 -3.77
CA ALA A 378 -13.32 16.09 -4.82
C ALA A 378 -14.65 16.71 -4.40
N ARG A 379 -14.95 17.87 -4.98
CA ARG A 379 -16.26 18.54 -4.92
C ARG A 379 -16.58 19.16 -6.29
N ALA A 380 -17.84 19.45 -6.57
CA ALA A 380 -18.28 20.19 -7.74
C ALA A 380 -18.05 21.71 -7.57
#